data_170d0b309287a0374f9ab2f60881452f
#
_entry.id   170d0b309287a0374f9ab2f60881452f
#
_cell.length_a   1.000
_cell.length_b   1.000
_cell.length_c   1.000
_cell.angle_alpha   90.00
_cell.angle_beta   90.00
_cell.angle_gamma   90.00
#
_symmetry.space_group_name_H-M   'P 1'
#
loop_
_entity.id
_entity.type
_entity.pdbx_description
1 polymer ?
#
loop_
_entity_poly.entity_id
_entity_poly.type
_entity_poly.pdbx_seq_one_letter_code
_entity_poly.pdbx_strand_id
1 'polypeptide(L)'
;MNRKISFAEGEYYHIYCRGVEKRRIFLDDKDRKRFQSLLFLCNGTKPVIYRLVQGSTLYATDVGKKIIAIGAYELMPNHIHLLVKEISKGGITEFMRKINTAYSMYFNKKYERVGPLFQGTFGAEHITRDEHLKYLFAYIHLNLIKLIEPNWKEEGIKNLKKAKKYLNDYCFSSYLSYCGKSSKEDIILSKKEFPNYFSQKHNFKNFIDEWLMFKKIQGSTLYTIKSQKTRCPPAGFPAGGRCISLIPIAFLPRR
;
A
#
# COMPACT_ATOMS: atom_id res chain seq x y z
N MET A 1 11.28 17.50 -7.14
CA MET A 1 10.43 17.90 -6.00
C MET A 1 11.08 17.37 -4.73
N ASN A 2 11.52 18.27 -3.84
CA ASN A 2 12.02 17.85 -2.54
C ASN A 2 10.86 17.31 -1.69
N ARG A 3 11.02 16.09 -1.14
CA ARG A 3 10.07 15.53 -0.20
C ARG A 3 10.06 16.37 1.08
N LYS A 4 8.87 16.84 1.49
CA LYS A 4 8.71 17.64 2.72
C LYS A 4 8.57 16.77 3.99
N ILE A 5 8.54 15.41 3.86
CA ILE A 5 8.35 14.49 4.99
C ILE A 5 9.70 13.95 5.41
N SER A 6 10.05 14.15 6.68
CA SER A 6 11.12 13.47 7.39
C SER A 6 10.57 12.17 7.99
N PHE A 7 11.28 11.07 7.82
CA PHE A 7 10.95 9.80 8.45
C PHE A 7 11.55 9.73 9.85
N ALA A 8 10.78 9.26 10.83
CA ALA A 8 11.20 9.08 12.21
C ALA A 8 11.04 7.60 12.63
N GLU A 9 11.98 7.09 13.41
CA GLU A 9 11.93 5.73 13.95
C GLU A 9 10.68 5.54 14.82
N GLY A 10 10.05 4.38 14.70
CA GLY A 10 8.83 4.03 15.41
C GLY A 10 7.55 4.50 14.74
N GLU A 11 7.62 5.43 13.78
CA GLU A 11 6.47 6.04 13.13
C GLU A 11 5.97 5.25 11.90
N TYR A 12 4.69 5.40 11.59
CA TYR A 12 4.01 4.70 10.50
C TYR A 12 3.82 5.60 9.27
N TYR A 13 3.97 5.00 8.09
CA TYR A 13 3.86 5.71 6.83
C TYR A 13 3.10 4.89 5.78
N HIS A 14 2.26 5.57 5.03
CA HIS A 14 1.72 5.07 3.78
C HIS A 14 2.66 5.47 2.64
N ILE A 15 3.27 4.49 2.01
CA ILE A 15 4.19 4.69 0.89
C ILE A 15 3.51 4.26 -0.40
N TYR A 16 3.70 5.03 -1.46
CA TYR A 16 3.18 4.68 -2.77
C TYR A 16 4.15 5.10 -3.89
N CYS A 17 4.16 4.32 -4.96
CA CYS A 17 5.01 4.57 -6.12
C CYS A 17 4.25 4.22 -7.39
N ARG A 18 4.31 5.09 -8.39
CA ARG A 18 3.55 4.96 -9.64
C ARG A 18 4.45 4.94 -10.86
N GLY A 19 4.06 4.21 -11.88
CA GLY A 19 4.72 4.23 -13.19
C GLY A 19 4.68 5.62 -13.83
N VAL A 20 5.78 6.01 -14.49
CA VAL A 20 5.85 7.25 -15.28
C VAL A 20 4.71 7.26 -16.31
N GLU A 21 4.06 8.43 -16.51
CA GLU A 21 2.89 8.57 -17.41
C GLU A 21 1.74 7.59 -17.10
N LYS A 22 1.63 7.17 -15.84
CA LYS A 22 0.61 6.19 -15.39
C LYS A 22 0.73 4.81 -16.07
N ARG A 23 1.88 4.50 -16.68
CA ARG A 23 2.09 3.21 -17.34
C ARG A 23 1.99 2.04 -16.39
N ARG A 24 1.63 0.89 -16.95
CA ARG A 24 1.70 -0.38 -16.22
C ARG A 24 3.17 -0.70 -15.88
N ILE A 25 3.39 -1.05 -14.62
CA ILE A 25 4.70 -1.49 -14.11
C ILE A 25 4.73 -3.00 -13.88
N PHE A 26 3.60 -3.68 -14.02
CA PHE A 26 3.47 -5.14 -14.01
C PHE A 26 2.69 -5.54 -15.25
N LEU A 27 3.34 -6.19 -16.21
CA LEU A 27 2.71 -6.64 -17.44
C LEU A 27 2.24 -8.09 -17.32
N ASP A 28 2.90 -8.89 -16.49
CA ASP A 28 2.53 -10.27 -16.18
C ASP A 28 2.72 -10.61 -14.69
N ASP A 29 2.37 -11.84 -14.32
CA ASP A 29 2.51 -12.32 -12.93
C ASP A 29 3.97 -12.57 -12.54
N LYS A 30 4.89 -12.79 -13.50
CA LYS A 30 6.33 -12.90 -13.21
C LYS A 30 6.87 -11.57 -12.71
N ASP A 31 6.37 -10.46 -13.23
CA ASP A 31 6.73 -9.12 -12.76
C ASP A 31 6.29 -8.89 -11.33
N ARG A 32 5.05 -9.26 -10.99
CA ARG A 32 4.51 -9.15 -9.63
C ARG A 32 5.26 -10.04 -8.65
N LYS A 33 5.51 -11.30 -9.01
CA LYS A 33 6.33 -12.22 -8.21
C LYS A 33 7.73 -11.68 -8.00
N ARG A 34 8.35 -11.10 -9.05
CA ARG A 34 9.65 -10.43 -8.94
C ARG A 34 9.61 -9.30 -7.92
N PHE A 35 8.57 -8.46 -7.95
CA PHE A 35 8.43 -7.37 -7.00
C PHE A 35 8.21 -7.87 -5.56
N GLN A 36 7.36 -8.88 -5.35
CA GLN A 36 7.18 -9.53 -4.03
C GLN A 36 8.52 -10.07 -3.50
N SER A 37 9.30 -10.73 -4.34
CA SER A 37 10.64 -11.17 -3.96
C SER A 37 11.53 -10.02 -3.51
N LEU A 38 11.48 -8.89 -4.21
CA LEU A 38 12.25 -7.70 -3.85
C LEU A 38 11.73 -7.01 -2.58
N LEU A 39 10.43 -7.09 -2.25
CA LEU A 39 9.91 -6.62 -0.95
C LEU A 39 10.62 -7.33 0.23
N PHE A 40 10.98 -8.59 0.06
CA PHE A 40 11.74 -9.34 1.05
C PHE A 40 13.24 -9.05 0.96
N LEU A 41 13.85 -9.26 -0.23
CA LEU A 41 15.30 -9.22 -0.41
C LEU A 41 15.92 -7.82 -0.20
N CYS A 42 15.18 -6.77 -0.53
CA CYS A 42 15.64 -5.39 -0.33
C CYS A 42 15.43 -4.89 1.11
N ASN A 43 14.65 -5.60 1.92
CA ASN A 43 14.34 -5.23 3.31
C ASN A 43 15.34 -5.84 4.29
N GLY A 44 16.62 -5.66 4.04
CA GLY A 44 17.66 -6.15 4.90
C GLY A 44 18.94 -5.33 4.82
N THR A 45 19.79 -5.50 5.85
CA THR A 45 21.09 -4.82 5.94
C THR A 45 22.15 -5.47 5.06
N LYS A 46 22.00 -6.76 4.70
CA LYS A 46 22.93 -7.46 3.84
C LYS A 46 22.63 -7.23 2.36
N PRO A 47 23.64 -7.05 1.51
CA PRO A 47 23.47 -6.99 0.07
C PRO A 47 23.08 -8.38 -0.47
N VAL A 48 22.10 -8.42 -1.38
CA VAL A 48 21.67 -9.67 -2.02
C VAL A 48 21.76 -9.55 -3.53
N ILE A 49 22.39 -10.54 -4.16
CA ILE A 49 22.45 -10.65 -5.62
C ILE A 49 21.33 -11.60 -6.06
N TYR A 50 20.26 -11.05 -6.63
CA TYR A 50 19.06 -11.81 -6.98
C TYR A 50 19.33 -13.07 -7.81
N ARG A 51 20.24 -13.01 -8.79
CA ARG A 51 20.56 -14.15 -9.67
C ARG A 51 21.09 -15.37 -8.91
N LEU A 52 21.60 -15.18 -7.69
CA LEU A 52 22.14 -16.25 -6.84
C LEU A 52 21.10 -16.86 -5.90
N VAL A 53 19.92 -16.24 -5.78
CA VAL A 53 18.86 -16.61 -4.83
C VAL A 53 17.55 -16.82 -5.56
N GLN A 54 17.43 -17.92 -6.29
CA GLN A 54 16.24 -18.25 -7.10
C GLN A 54 15.52 -19.49 -6.55
N GLY A 55 14.24 -19.62 -6.89
CA GLY A 55 13.46 -20.80 -6.56
C GLY A 55 13.09 -20.92 -5.08
N SER A 56 13.21 -22.11 -4.51
CA SER A 56 12.80 -22.43 -3.13
C SER A 56 13.66 -21.74 -2.06
N THR A 57 14.90 -21.37 -2.38
CA THR A 57 15.84 -20.75 -1.43
C THR A 57 15.65 -19.24 -1.27
N LEU A 58 14.85 -18.59 -2.12
CA LEU A 58 14.69 -17.14 -2.13
C LEU A 58 14.29 -16.59 -0.76
N TYR A 59 13.24 -17.13 -0.17
CA TYR A 59 12.73 -16.67 1.12
C TYR A 59 13.48 -17.25 2.34
N ALA A 60 14.46 -18.13 2.12
CA ALA A 60 15.40 -18.61 3.12
C ALA A 60 16.72 -17.82 3.12
N THR A 61 16.87 -16.86 2.20
CA THR A 61 18.08 -16.04 2.08
C THR A 61 18.26 -15.18 3.34
N ASP A 62 19.47 -15.19 3.89
CA ASP A 62 19.82 -14.29 4.99
C ASP A 62 20.03 -12.86 4.46
N VAL A 63 19.02 -12.03 4.65
CA VAL A 63 19.03 -10.61 4.31
C VAL A 63 19.59 -9.72 5.43
N GLY A 64 19.98 -10.30 6.56
CA GLY A 64 20.38 -9.56 7.75
C GLY A 64 19.17 -8.98 8.52
N LYS A 65 19.40 -7.90 9.27
CA LYS A 65 18.32 -7.23 10.02
C LYS A 65 17.40 -6.47 9.08
N LYS A 66 16.08 -6.54 9.30
CA LYS A 66 15.11 -5.73 8.57
C LYS A 66 15.36 -4.24 8.82
N ILE A 67 15.24 -3.42 7.80
CA ILE A 67 15.42 -1.96 7.88
C ILE A 67 14.10 -1.21 8.00
N ILE A 68 12.99 -1.85 7.56
CA ILE A 68 11.62 -1.38 7.81
C ILE A 68 10.72 -2.54 8.22
N ALA A 69 9.61 -2.24 8.88
CA ALA A 69 8.52 -3.19 9.07
C ALA A 69 7.43 -2.94 8.01
N ILE A 70 7.02 -3.99 7.30
CA ILE A 70 5.92 -3.92 6.32
C ILE A 70 4.68 -4.50 6.99
N GLY A 71 3.62 -3.67 7.16
CA GLY A 71 2.33 -4.08 7.71
C GLY A 71 1.36 -4.57 6.64
N ALA A 72 1.27 -3.86 5.52
CA ALA A 72 0.42 -4.25 4.40
C ALA A 72 1.05 -3.84 3.07
N TYR A 73 0.72 -4.58 2.01
CA TYR A 73 1.12 -4.21 0.65
C TYR A 73 0.07 -4.61 -0.38
N GLU A 74 0.10 -3.91 -1.52
CA GLU A 74 -0.72 -4.16 -2.68
C GLU A 74 0.04 -3.78 -3.96
N LEU A 75 0.02 -4.67 -4.95
CA LEU A 75 0.65 -4.46 -6.25
C LEU A 75 -0.40 -4.23 -7.34
N MET A 76 -0.77 -2.97 -7.56
CA MET A 76 -1.67 -2.57 -8.63
C MET A 76 -0.95 -2.55 -9.99
N PRO A 77 -1.65 -2.71 -11.13
CA PRO A 77 -0.99 -2.79 -12.44
C PRO A 77 -0.01 -1.66 -12.75
N ASN A 78 -0.23 -0.45 -12.27
CA ASN A 78 0.56 0.74 -12.57
C ASN A 78 1.11 1.48 -11.33
N HIS A 79 0.88 0.97 -10.12
CA HIS A 79 1.38 1.55 -8.88
C HIS A 79 1.39 0.51 -7.76
N ILE A 80 2.05 0.85 -6.66
CA ILE A 80 2.10 0.04 -5.45
C ILE A 80 1.66 0.87 -4.25
N HIS A 81 1.12 0.21 -3.24
CA HIS A 81 0.87 0.76 -1.92
C HIS A 81 1.52 -0.11 -0.85
N LEU A 82 2.17 0.53 0.12
CA LEU A 82 2.78 -0.11 1.28
C LEU A 82 2.36 0.63 2.54
N LEU A 83 1.99 -0.10 3.58
CA LEU A 83 1.94 0.40 4.94
C LEU A 83 3.22 -0.05 5.64
N VAL A 84 4.03 0.89 6.09
CA VAL A 84 5.35 0.60 6.70
C VAL A 84 5.55 1.35 8.00
N LYS A 85 6.41 0.80 8.86
CA LYS A 85 6.96 1.46 10.05
C LYS A 85 8.46 1.62 9.86
N GLU A 86 8.99 2.79 10.14
CA GLU A 86 10.44 3.03 10.17
C GLU A 86 11.01 2.34 11.42
N ILE A 87 11.90 1.37 11.25
CA ILE A 87 12.53 0.66 12.38
C ILE A 87 14.04 0.90 12.47
N SER A 88 14.60 1.60 11.50
CA SER A 88 15.96 2.09 11.54
C SER A 88 16.04 3.44 10.82
N LYS A 89 16.85 4.35 11.32
CA LYS A 89 17.00 5.70 10.76
C LYS A 89 17.33 5.67 9.26
N GLY A 90 16.46 6.27 8.44
CA GLY A 90 16.59 6.29 6.98
C GLY A 90 16.21 4.98 6.28
N GLY A 91 15.67 4.00 7.01
CA GLY A 91 15.30 2.67 6.51
C GLY A 91 14.32 2.72 5.35
N ILE A 92 13.25 3.53 5.44
CA ILE A 92 12.26 3.69 4.35
C ILE A 92 12.93 4.24 3.08
N THR A 93 13.79 5.24 3.21
CA THR A 93 14.49 5.82 2.06
C THR A 93 15.42 4.81 1.39
N GLU A 94 16.19 4.08 2.20
CA GLU A 94 17.12 3.05 1.71
C GLU A 94 16.37 1.88 1.07
N PHE A 95 15.32 1.39 1.72
CA PHE A 95 14.47 0.33 1.19
C PHE A 95 13.87 0.71 -0.18
N MET A 96 13.27 1.89 -0.27
CA MET A 96 12.64 2.35 -1.51
C MET A 96 13.66 2.61 -2.62
N ARG A 97 14.87 3.07 -2.28
CA ARG A 97 15.98 3.20 -3.22
C ARG A 97 16.38 1.84 -3.78
N LYS A 98 16.59 0.84 -2.91
CA LYS A 98 16.97 -0.53 -3.31
C LYS A 98 15.91 -1.16 -4.22
N ILE A 99 14.64 -1.16 -3.79
CA ILE A 99 13.59 -1.85 -4.51
C ILE A 99 13.28 -1.20 -5.86
N ASN A 100 13.20 0.15 -5.91
CA ASN A 100 12.92 0.87 -7.15
C ASN A 100 14.05 0.69 -8.16
N THR A 101 15.31 0.74 -7.72
CA THR A 101 16.47 0.49 -8.60
C THR A 101 16.46 -0.95 -9.12
N ALA A 102 16.37 -1.93 -8.24
CA ALA A 102 16.42 -3.34 -8.62
C ALA A 102 15.27 -3.72 -9.56
N TYR A 103 14.07 -3.21 -9.30
CA TYR A 103 12.91 -3.50 -10.13
C TYR A 103 12.96 -2.79 -11.48
N SER A 104 13.38 -1.51 -11.51
CA SER A 104 13.53 -0.77 -12.78
C SER A 104 14.56 -1.42 -13.70
N MET A 105 15.68 -1.86 -13.14
CA MET A 105 16.71 -2.59 -13.91
C MET A 105 16.16 -3.90 -14.50
N TYR A 106 15.43 -4.68 -13.69
CA TYR A 106 14.79 -5.91 -14.15
C TYR A 106 13.79 -5.62 -15.27
N PHE A 107 12.86 -4.68 -15.04
CA PHE A 107 11.79 -4.35 -15.99
C PHE A 107 12.35 -3.80 -17.30
N ASN A 108 13.28 -2.86 -17.23
CA ASN A 108 13.89 -2.28 -18.42
C ASN A 108 14.68 -3.32 -19.23
N LYS A 109 15.41 -4.23 -18.55
CA LYS A 109 16.11 -5.33 -19.24
C LYS A 109 15.13 -6.30 -19.90
N LYS A 110 14.05 -6.70 -19.18
CA LYS A 110 13.06 -7.67 -19.69
C LYS A 110 12.28 -7.14 -20.89
N TYR A 111 11.98 -5.86 -20.92
CA TYR A 111 11.14 -5.22 -21.93
C TYR A 111 11.90 -4.27 -22.86
N GLU A 112 13.23 -4.38 -22.87
CA GLU A 112 14.14 -3.62 -23.77
C GLU A 112 13.88 -2.11 -23.73
N ARG A 113 13.67 -1.58 -22.49
CA ARG A 113 13.35 -0.17 -22.25
C ARG A 113 14.54 0.62 -21.75
N VAL A 114 14.52 1.91 -22.06
CA VAL A 114 15.45 2.92 -21.53
C VAL A 114 14.66 3.96 -20.74
N GLY A 115 15.30 4.58 -19.75
CA GLY A 115 14.76 5.66 -18.95
C GLY A 115 14.02 5.21 -17.68
N PRO A 116 13.44 6.15 -16.91
CA PRO A 116 12.82 5.88 -15.64
C PRO A 116 11.54 5.03 -15.78
N LEU A 117 11.34 4.10 -14.85
CA LEU A 117 10.12 3.30 -14.77
C LEU A 117 9.08 3.99 -13.86
N PHE A 118 9.52 4.56 -12.75
CA PHE A 118 8.66 5.22 -11.77
C PHE A 118 8.65 6.73 -11.93
N GLN A 119 7.51 7.34 -11.61
CA GLN A 119 7.30 8.80 -11.68
C GLN A 119 8.01 9.50 -10.53
N GLY A 120 9.26 9.88 -10.71
CA GLY A 120 10.08 10.53 -9.69
C GLY A 120 10.37 9.63 -8.48
N THR A 121 10.55 10.25 -7.32
CA THR A 121 10.68 9.53 -6.05
C THR A 121 9.31 9.03 -5.58
N PHE A 122 9.29 8.03 -4.68
CA PHE A 122 8.04 7.56 -4.09
C PHE A 122 7.31 8.65 -3.29
N GLY A 123 5.98 8.58 -3.22
CA GLY A 123 5.15 9.38 -2.33
C GLY A 123 5.10 8.75 -0.94
N ALA A 124 4.92 9.60 0.09
CA ALA A 124 4.77 9.17 1.47
C ALA A 124 3.75 10.05 2.20
N GLU A 125 2.99 9.45 3.11
CA GLU A 125 2.07 10.11 4.02
C GLU A 125 2.35 9.61 5.44
N HIS A 126 2.56 10.52 6.39
CA HIS A 126 2.79 10.18 7.80
C HIS A 126 1.46 9.88 8.48
N ILE A 127 1.38 8.78 9.22
CA ILE A 127 0.18 8.32 9.89
C ILE A 127 0.33 8.58 11.38
N THR A 128 -0.36 9.61 11.86
CA THR A 128 -0.25 10.09 13.23
C THR A 128 -1.38 9.61 14.15
N ARG A 129 -2.46 9.03 13.58
CA ARG A 129 -3.64 8.61 14.35
C ARG A 129 -3.90 7.12 14.18
N ASP A 130 -4.27 6.46 15.27
CA ASP A 130 -4.55 5.02 15.30
C ASP A 130 -5.70 4.63 14.37
N GLU A 131 -6.78 5.44 14.33
CA GLU A 131 -7.91 5.20 13.44
C GLU A 131 -7.50 5.26 11.97
N HIS A 132 -6.60 6.18 11.62
CA HIS A 132 -6.05 6.28 10.26
C HIS A 132 -5.17 5.07 9.93
N LEU A 133 -4.35 4.62 10.88
CA LEU A 133 -3.53 3.42 10.74
C LEU A 133 -4.41 2.18 10.48
N LYS A 134 -5.43 1.97 11.29
CA LYS A 134 -6.40 0.87 11.13
C LYS A 134 -7.15 0.96 9.79
N TYR A 135 -7.59 2.17 9.40
CA TYR A 135 -8.24 2.41 8.10
C TYR A 135 -7.36 2.05 6.91
N LEU A 136 -6.04 2.30 6.98
CA LEU A 136 -5.13 1.99 5.88
C LEU A 136 -5.05 0.51 5.56
N PHE A 137 -5.26 -0.39 6.52
CA PHE A 137 -5.39 -1.81 6.22
C PHE A 137 -6.59 -2.09 5.30
N ALA A 138 -7.74 -1.46 5.54
CA ALA A 138 -8.86 -1.57 4.62
C ALA A 138 -8.58 -0.88 3.28
N TYR A 139 -8.09 0.36 3.31
CA TYR A 139 -7.83 1.17 2.13
C TYR A 139 -6.91 0.45 1.12
N ILE A 140 -5.77 -0.06 1.59
CA ILE A 140 -4.79 -0.75 0.76
C ILE A 140 -5.42 -1.95 0.08
N HIS A 141 -6.10 -2.83 0.82
CA HIS A 141 -6.66 -4.06 0.25
C HIS A 141 -7.91 -3.83 -0.60
N LEU A 142 -8.76 -2.87 -0.22
CA LEU A 142 -9.98 -2.56 -0.98
C LEU A 142 -9.72 -1.77 -2.26
N ASN A 143 -8.55 -1.18 -2.41
CA ASN A 143 -8.18 -0.47 -3.63
C ASN A 143 -8.15 -1.42 -4.84
N LEU A 144 -7.92 -2.72 -4.62
CA LEU A 144 -8.00 -3.78 -5.64
C LEU A 144 -9.37 -3.84 -6.32
N ILE A 145 -10.45 -3.47 -5.62
CA ILE A 145 -11.80 -3.48 -6.18
C ILE A 145 -11.93 -2.54 -7.37
N LYS A 146 -11.12 -1.49 -7.46
CA LYS A 146 -11.07 -0.60 -8.63
C LYS A 146 -10.74 -1.32 -9.94
N LEU A 147 -10.09 -2.48 -9.87
CA LEU A 147 -9.73 -3.26 -11.05
C LEU A 147 -10.94 -3.94 -11.70
N ILE A 148 -12.00 -4.16 -10.93
CA ILE A 148 -13.23 -4.82 -11.40
C ILE A 148 -14.46 -3.90 -11.37
N GLU A 149 -14.46 -2.91 -10.49
CA GLU A 149 -15.48 -1.87 -10.35
C GLU A 149 -14.80 -0.50 -10.15
N PRO A 150 -14.40 0.20 -11.23
CA PRO A 150 -13.61 1.43 -11.14
C PRO A 150 -14.23 2.54 -10.29
N ASN A 151 -15.55 2.67 -10.33
CA ASN A 151 -16.30 3.73 -9.64
C ASN A 151 -16.85 3.29 -8.26
N TRP A 152 -16.39 2.14 -7.72
CA TRP A 152 -16.96 1.61 -6.47
C TRP A 152 -16.88 2.59 -5.29
N LYS A 153 -15.93 3.52 -5.31
CA LYS A 153 -15.80 4.53 -4.24
C LYS A 153 -16.92 5.56 -4.25
N GLU A 154 -17.43 5.87 -5.42
CA GLU A 154 -18.51 6.84 -5.66
C GLU A 154 -19.88 6.16 -5.63
N GLU A 155 -20.03 5.06 -6.34
CA GLU A 155 -21.31 4.39 -6.59
C GLU A 155 -21.61 3.25 -5.58
N GLY A 156 -20.62 2.86 -4.77
CA GLY A 156 -20.69 1.63 -3.97
C GLY A 156 -20.36 0.39 -4.81
N ILE A 157 -20.32 -0.77 -4.14
CA ILE A 157 -20.04 -2.05 -4.79
C ILE A 157 -21.33 -2.63 -5.33
N LYS A 158 -21.39 -2.86 -6.65
CA LYS A 158 -22.57 -3.41 -7.34
C LYS A 158 -22.69 -4.92 -7.14
N ASN A 159 -21.55 -5.64 -7.18
CA ASN A 159 -21.51 -7.09 -7.02
C ASN A 159 -20.57 -7.51 -5.89
N LEU A 160 -21.11 -7.55 -4.67
CA LEU A 160 -20.35 -7.91 -3.46
C LEU A 160 -19.72 -9.33 -3.56
N LYS A 161 -20.45 -10.30 -4.14
CA LYS A 161 -19.94 -11.68 -4.32
C LYS A 161 -18.72 -11.71 -5.24
N LYS A 162 -18.77 -10.98 -6.36
CA LYS A 162 -17.65 -10.83 -7.30
C LYS A 162 -16.47 -10.13 -6.65
N ALA A 163 -16.72 -9.05 -5.88
CA ALA A 163 -15.69 -8.30 -5.17
C ALA A 163 -14.95 -9.18 -4.15
N LYS A 164 -15.69 -9.91 -3.31
CA LYS A 164 -15.11 -10.86 -2.33
C LYS A 164 -14.34 -11.98 -3.01
N LYS A 165 -14.85 -12.55 -4.09
CA LYS A 165 -14.14 -13.58 -4.86
C LYS A 165 -12.82 -13.00 -5.38
N TYR A 166 -12.84 -11.81 -5.97
CA TYR A 166 -11.65 -11.16 -6.51
C TYR A 166 -10.56 -10.94 -5.46
N LEU A 167 -10.92 -10.44 -4.27
CA LEU A 167 -9.99 -10.27 -3.15
C LEU A 167 -9.38 -11.61 -2.70
N ASN A 168 -10.17 -12.68 -2.68
CA ASN A 168 -9.72 -14.02 -2.28
C ASN A 168 -8.83 -14.71 -3.32
N ASP A 169 -8.92 -14.32 -4.58
CA ASP A 169 -8.14 -14.88 -5.69
C ASP A 169 -6.86 -14.08 -5.96
N TYR A 170 -6.78 -12.81 -5.48
CA TYR A 170 -5.65 -11.93 -5.76
C TYR A 170 -4.47 -12.19 -4.81
N CYS A 171 -3.43 -12.85 -5.32
CA CYS A 171 -2.27 -13.28 -4.53
C CYS A 171 -1.13 -12.23 -4.44
N PHE A 172 -1.27 -11.06 -5.08
CA PHE A 172 -0.23 -10.01 -5.09
C PHE A 172 -0.52 -8.87 -4.11
N SER A 173 -1.13 -9.22 -2.98
CA SER A 173 -1.36 -8.33 -1.84
C SER A 173 -1.22 -9.12 -0.53
N SER A 174 -1.13 -8.42 0.57
CA SER A 174 -1.12 -9.03 1.91
C SER A 174 -2.50 -9.48 2.41
N TYR A 175 -3.58 -9.33 1.63
CA TYR A 175 -4.96 -9.67 2.02
C TYR A 175 -5.08 -11.11 2.52
N LEU A 176 -4.57 -12.07 1.76
CA LEU A 176 -4.68 -13.49 2.07
C LEU A 176 -3.97 -13.87 3.36
N SER A 177 -2.81 -13.25 3.64
CA SER A 177 -2.06 -13.44 4.88
C SER A 177 -2.84 -13.00 6.12
N TYR A 178 -3.64 -11.93 6.01
CA TYR A 178 -4.54 -11.48 7.07
C TYR A 178 -5.81 -12.33 7.18
N CYS A 179 -6.26 -12.91 6.09
CA CYS A 179 -7.35 -13.91 6.09
C CYS A 179 -6.90 -15.29 6.56
N GLY A 180 -5.62 -15.46 6.94
CA GLY A 180 -5.06 -16.68 7.49
C GLY A 180 -4.72 -17.75 6.47
N LYS A 181 -4.61 -17.41 5.21
CA LYS A 181 -4.01 -18.27 4.19
C LYS A 181 -2.50 -18.07 4.24
N SER A 182 -1.79 -19.02 4.83
CA SER A 182 -0.32 -18.99 4.90
C SER A 182 0.30 -19.19 3.53
N SER A 183 1.33 -18.40 3.25
CA SER A 183 2.16 -18.50 2.06
C SER A 183 3.61 -18.18 2.40
N LYS A 184 4.55 -18.51 1.51
CA LYS A 184 5.97 -18.15 1.69
C LYS A 184 6.21 -16.63 1.68
N GLU A 185 5.30 -15.87 1.09
CA GLU A 185 5.31 -14.41 1.05
C GLU A 185 4.97 -13.77 2.40
N ASP A 186 4.44 -14.54 3.37
CA ASP A 186 4.14 -14.03 4.72
C ASP A 186 5.38 -13.48 5.45
N ILE A 187 6.58 -13.94 5.09
CA ILE A 187 7.85 -13.44 5.62
C ILE A 187 8.10 -11.97 5.29
N ILE A 188 7.46 -11.43 4.24
CA ILE A 188 7.51 -10.02 3.87
C ILE A 188 6.94 -9.17 5.01
N LEU A 189 5.88 -9.68 5.66
CA LEU A 189 5.14 -8.94 6.68
C LEU A 189 5.85 -8.98 8.05
N SER A 190 5.72 -7.89 8.77
CA SER A 190 6.21 -7.73 10.15
C SER A 190 5.02 -7.41 11.05
N LYS A 191 4.01 -8.30 11.10
CA LYS A 191 2.73 -8.07 11.80
C LYS A 191 2.91 -7.68 13.27
N LYS A 192 3.95 -8.18 13.95
CA LYS A 192 4.27 -7.88 15.37
C LYS A 192 4.66 -6.41 15.61
N GLU A 193 5.09 -5.70 14.57
CA GLU A 193 5.48 -4.29 14.64
C GLU A 193 4.29 -3.31 14.52
N PHE A 194 3.10 -3.86 14.35
CA PHE A 194 1.86 -3.09 14.22
C PHE A 194 0.89 -3.43 15.36
N PRO A 195 0.00 -2.50 15.74
CA PRO A 195 -1.03 -2.78 16.73
C PRO A 195 -1.87 -4.01 16.36
N ASN A 196 -2.25 -4.80 17.35
CA ASN A 196 -2.97 -6.05 17.14
C ASN A 196 -4.48 -5.82 16.90
N TYR A 197 -4.81 -5.14 15.80
CA TYR A 197 -6.20 -4.91 15.41
C TYR A 197 -6.96 -6.18 15.02
N PHE A 198 -6.22 -7.20 14.57
CA PHE A 198 -6.77 -8.40 13.94
C PHE A 198 -6.18 -9.65 14.59
N SER A 199 -6.46 -9.81 15.89
CA SER A 199 -5.96 -10.95 16.71
C SER A 199 -6.45 -12.30 16.22
N GLN A 200 -7.61 -12.33 15.58
CA GLN A 200 -8.21 -13.52 14.99
C GLN A 200 -8.46 -13.32 13.50
N LYS A 201 -8.30 -14.38 12.71
CA LYS A 201 -8.43 -14.35 11.23
C LYS A 201 -9.78 -13.81 10.74
N HIS A 202 -10.87 -14.14 11.45
CA HIS A 202 -12.21 -13.66 11.11
C HIS A 202 -12.37 -12.15 11.37
N ASN A 203 -11.62 -11.56 12.31
CA ASN A 203 -11.71 -10.14 12.63
C ASN A 203 -11.31 -9.26 11.43
N PHE A 204 -10.23 -9.63 10.74
CA PHE A 204 -9.82 -8.90 9.54
C PHE A 204 -10.83 -9.05 8.40
N LYS A 205 -11.34 -10.26 8.18
CA LYS A 205 -12.33 -10.51 7.14
C LYS A 205 -13.62 -9.76 7.40
N ASN A 206 -14.12 -9.78 8.64
CA ASN A 206 -15.31 -9.03 9.04
C ASN A 206 -15.09 -7.53 8.88
N PHE A 207 -13.93 -7.01 9.29
CA PHE A 207 -13.56 -5.62 9.11
C PHE A 207 -13.58 -5.19 7.63
N ILE A 208 -13.02 -5.99 6.73
CA ILE A 208 -13.09 -5.72 5.29
C ILE A 208 -14.53 -5.82 4.77
N ASP A 209 -15.30 -6.81 5.23
CA ASP A 209 -16.70 -6.99 4.85
C ASP A 209 -17.58 -5.81 5.27
N GLU A 210 -17.38 -5.25 6.46
CA GLU A 210 -18.04 -4.02 6.92
C GLU A 210 -17.75 -2.85 5.96
N TRP A 211 -16.50 -2.67 5.56
CA TRP A 211 -16.13 -1.64 4.59
C TRP A 211 -16.73 -1.85 3.20
N LEU A 212 -16.84 -3.09 2.75
CA LEU A 212 -17.49 -3.43 1.48
C LEU A 212 -18.99 -3.11 1.48
N MET A 213 -19.66 -3.31 2.63
CA MET A 213 -21.10 -3.07 2.78
C MET A 213 -21.43 -1.60 3.07
N PHE A 214 -20.56 -0.89 3.79
CA PHE A 214 -20.83 0.44 4.33
C PHE A 214 -21.16 1.49 3.26
N LYS A 215 -20.56 1.42 2.08
CA LYS A 215 -20.76 2.42 1.01
C LYS A 215 -22.08 2.31 0.27
N LYS A 216 -22.79 1.20 0.39
CA LYS A 216 -24.14 1.10 -0.18
C LYS A 216 -25.15 2.02 0.53
N ILE A 217 -24.85 2.42 1.76
CA ILE A 217 -25.74 3.24 2.61
C ILE A 217 -25.47 4.76 2.48
N GLN A 218 -24.27 5.19 2.09
CA GLN A 218 -23.84 6.59 2.11
C GLN A 218 -23.68 7.28 0.75
N GLY A 219 -24.20 6.73 -0.32
CA GLY A 219 -24.18 7.38 -1.65
C GLY A 219 -24.78 8.80 -1.70
N SER A 220 -25.55 9.21 -0.70
CA SER A 220 -26.15 10.55 -0.58
C SER A 220 -25.31 11.56 0.23
N THR A 221 -24.51 11.15 1.21
CA THR A 221 -23.84 12.08 2.14
C THR A 221 -22.47 12.59 1.64
N LEU A 222 -21.79 11.84 0.78
CA LEU A 222 -20.49 12.27 0.22
C LEU A 222 -20.61 13.36 -0.87
N TYR A 223 -21.76 13.46 -1.53
CA TYR A 223 -22.01 14.53 -2.50
C TYR A 223 -22.09 15.91 -1.86
N THR A 224 -22.60 16.01 -0.64
CA THR A 224 -22.75 17.27 0.10
C THR A 224 -21.42 17.88 0.54
N ILE A 225 -20.39 17.05 0.78
CA ILE A 225 -19.06 17.52 1.21
C ILE A 225 -18.22 18.03 0.04
N LYS A 226 -18.41 17.50 -1.18
CA LYS A 226 -17.73 18.03 -2.38
C LYS A 226 -18.24 19.40 -2.83
N SER A 227 -19.52 19.70 -2.62
CA SER A 227 -20.12 20.98 -3.00
C SER A 227 -19.77 22.15 -2.07
N GLN A 228 -19.27 21.89 -0.87
CA GLN A 228 -18.82 22.94 0.07
C GLN A 228 -17.35 23.37 -0.10
N LYS A 229 -16.58 22.73 -0.98
CA LYS A 229 -15.16 23.06 -1.21
C LYS A 229 -14.88 24.18 -2.21
N THR A 230 -15.88 24.88 -2.72
CA THR A 230 -15.72 25.96 -3.71
C THR A 230 -16.01 27.37 -3.17
N ARG A 231 -16.05 27.61 -1.86
CA ARG A 231 -16.03 28.96 -1.33
C ARG A 231 -14.72 29.20 -0.58
N CYS A 232 -13.77 29.91 -1.23
CA CYS A 232 -12.65 30.52 -0.55
C CYS A 232 -13.15 31.51 0.50
N PRO A 233 -12.63 31.49 1.73
CA PRO A 233 -12.84 32.60 2.66
C PRO A 233 -12.14 33.87 2.15
N PRO A 234 -12.63 35.07 2.48
CA PRO A 234 -12.04 36.31 2.02
C PRO A 234 -10.60 36.48 2.52
N ALA A 235 -9.78 37.19 1.72
CA ALA A 235 -8.36 37.43 1.93
C ALA A 235 -8.05 37.94 3.35
N GLY A 236 -7.13 37.26 4.05
CA GLY A 236 -6.66 37.71 5.37
C GLY A 236 -5.85 36.71 6.19
N PHE A 237 -5.36 35.56 5.62
CA PHE A 237 -4.46 34.67 6.36
C PHE A 237 -3.23 34.30 5.53
N PRO A 238 -2.03 34.19 6.16
CA PRO A 238 -0.77 34.00 5.43
C PRO A 238 -0.71 32.63 4.73
N ALA A 239 -0.21 32.64 3.51
CA ALA A 239 -0.02 31.48 2.65
C ALA A 239 0.93 30.45 3.28
N GLY A 240 0.43 29.27 3.63
CA GLY A 240 1.28 28.18 4.16
C GLY A 240 0.63 26.84 4.49
N GLY A 241 -0.67 26.67 4.31
CA GLY A 241 -1.35 25.40 4.64
C GLY A 241 -1.89 24.67 3.40
N ARG A 242 -1.29 23.55 2.99
CA ARG A 242 -1.93 22.67 2.01
C ARG A 242 -3.15 22.00 2.65
N CYS A 243 -4.27 21.98 1.92
CA CYS A 243 -5.46 21.20 2.26
C CYS A 243 -5.09 19.74 2.53
N ILE A 244 -4.99 19.38 3.80
CA ILE A 244 -5.05 18.00 4.25
C ILE A 244 -6.49 17.56 3.98
N SER A 245 -6.67 16.52 3.17
CA SER A 245 -7.97 15.88 3.01
C SER A 245 -8.35 15.26 4.36
N LEU A 246 -9.10 16.01 5.16
CA LEU A 246 -9.70 15.52 6.40
C LEU A 246 -10.56 14.31 6.05
N ILE A 247 -10.12 13.13 6.47
CA ILE A 247 -10.98 11.95 6.53
C ILE A 247 -12.00 12.26 7.64
N PRO A 248 -13.31 12.29 7.35
CA PRO A 248 -14.30 12.58 8.37
C PRO A 248 -14.23 11.54 9.49
N ILE A 249 -14.18 12.00 10.74
CA ILE A 249 -14.21 11.17 11.96
C ILE A 249 -15.46 10.25 12.05
N ALA A 250 -16.45 10.48 11.20
CA ALA A 250 -17.69 9.69 11.11
C ALA A 250 -17.53 8.26 10.56
N PHE A 251 -16.32 7.80 10.22
CA PHE A 251 -16.09 6.54 9.50
C PHE A 251 -15.67 5.35 10.38
N LEU A 252 -15.76 5.46 11.69
CA LEU A 252 -15.58 4.32 12.57
C LEU A 252 -16.97 3.78 12.97
N PRO A 253 -17.25 2.48 12.80
CA PRO A 253 -18.45 1.88 13.37
C PRO A 253 -18.40 2.07 14.89
N ARG A 254 -19.47 2.67 15.45
CA ARG A 254 -19.67 2.70 16.91
C ARG A 254 -19.84 1.24 17.38
N ARG A 255 -19.20 0.92 18.49
CA ARG A 255 -19.43 -0.34 19.20
C ARG A 255 -20.89 -0.50 19.59
#